data_73bdcade8577f35acd518403cba79e32
#
_entry.id   73bdcade8577f35acd518403cba79e32
#
_cell.length_a   1.000
_cell.length_b   1.000
_cell.length_c   1.000
_cell.angle_alpha   90.00
_cell.angle_beta   90.00
_cell.angle_gamma   90.00
#
_symmetry.space_group_name_H-M   'P 1'
#
loop_
_entity.id
_entity.type
_entity.pdbx_description
1 polymer ?
#
loop_
_entity_poly.entity_id
_entity_poly.type
_entity_poly.pdbx_seq_one_letter_code
_entity_poly.pdbx_strand_id
1 'polypeptide(L)'
;MYIVLVEKILRVQPNVKKLYLLIRASDNNSARQRFTNEVVMSGLFNVIRERMGTIYLSSLVEDKVLPISGDISKKNMGIKNSQLREHMFKEIDIIINSAATTNFDERYDIAMNINVVGAKNVLKFAKSCKKVKMLLHVSTAYVCGKSTGILSEKLFVMGETLNKNSYLDMDKERSVIAIKFKELRAQNATAKELTIAMKELGLQRTVDSFLLAYGKGALKFYYGDPYSKLDLIPGDMVVNAILAAVITHENEHSEEVVIYHSSSSLNNPLKNSDFVLYLFHYFSKNPWTNKDGKTIKVKAPMRPFSSMASYRKHISTHYLPLLKVAKMLKFVNQVSCHRCFDKTYILMKKKIYKAIRLTELYEPYVFFFGSFDEVNTEKLRLRMKEINMDEVLNFDSRCIKWEDYFMNVHIPGAVKYLF
;
A
#
# COMPACT_ATOMS: atom_id res chain seq x y z
N MET A 1 2.21 -7.59 -1.97
CA MET A 1 2.54 -8.36 -0.74
C MET A 1 2.05 -9.81 -0.81
N TYR A 2 0.75 -10.12 -1.05
CA TYR A 2 0.25 -11.52 -1.06
C TYR A 2 0.99 -12.43 -2.06
N ILE A 3 1.43 -11.92 -3.21
CA ILE A 3 2.17 -12.69 -4.23
C ILE A 3 3.51 -13.19 -3.66
N VAL A 4 4.25 -12.29 -3.01
CA VAL A 4 5.54 -12.63 -2.35
C VAL A 4 5.31 -13.63 -1.22
N LEU A 5 4.23 -13.46 -0.45
CA LEU A 5 3.87 -14.37 0.63
C LEU A 5 3.59 -15.80 0.11
N VAL A 6 2.79 -15.93 -0.94
CA VAL A 6 2.47 -17.24 -1.54
C VAL A 6 3.73 -17.91 -2.10
N GLU A 7 4.56 -17.18 -2.85
CA GLU A 7 5.84 -17.69 -3.34
C GLU A 7 6.71 -18.19 -2.20
N LYS A 8 6.89 -17.34 -1.17
CA LYS A 8 7.76 -17.69 -0.03
C LYS A 8 7.23 -18.91 0.72
N ILE A 9 5.93 -19.01 1.00
CA ILE A 9 5.35 -20.18 1.66
C ILE A 9 5.62 -21.44 0.85
N LEU A 10 5.33 -21.43 -0.44
CA LEU A 10 5.52 -22.61 -1.31
C LEU A 10 7.00 -23.06 -1.37
N ARG A 11 7.92 -22.09 -1.27
CA ARG A 11 9.37 -22.38 -1.34
C ARG A 11 9.96 -22.83 -0.01
N VAL A 12 9.52 -22.27 1.14
CA VAL A 12 10.17 -22.54 2.44
C VAL A 12 9.35 -23.45 3.36
N GLN A 13 8.06 -23.68 3.03
CA GLN A 13 7.14 -24.52 3.79
C GLN A 13 6.50 -25.60 2.89
N PRO A 14 7.28 -26.55 2.37
CA PRO A 14 6.76 -27.56 1.43
C PRO A 14 5.70 -28.46 2.04
N ASN A 15 5.64 -28.53 3.37
CA ASN A 15 4.66 -29.34 4.11
C ASN A 15 3.29 -28.66 4.30
N VAL A 16 3.10 -27.43 3.83
CA VAL A 16 1.79 -26.81 3.82
C VAL A 16 0.79 -27.69 3.06
N LYS A 17 -0.35 -28.00 3.68
CA LYS A 17 -1.35 -28.88 3.07
C LYS A 17 -2.11 -28.17 1.97
N LYS A 18 -2.67 -27.00 2.27
CA LYS A 18 -3.49 -26.22 1.32
C LYS A 18 -3.45 -24.74 1.63
N LEU A 19 -3.37 -23.94 0.57
CA LEU A 19 -3.50 -22.49 0.60
C LEU A 19 -4.81 -22.08 -0.06
N TYR A 20 -5.75 -21.58 0.71
CA TYR A 20 -7.00 -21.00 0.22
C TYR A 20 -6.76 -19.51 -0.06
N LEU A 21 -6.76 -19.10 -1.32
CA LEU A 21 -6.50 -17.71 -1.71
C LEU A 21 -7.78 -17.00 -2.13
N LEU A 22 -8.27 -16.10 -1.29
CA LEU A 22 -9.43 -15.27 -1.60
C LEU A 22 -9.05 -14.17 -2.59
N ILE A 23 -9.60 -14.21 -3.80
CA ILE A 23 -9.30 -13.31 -4.91
C ILE A 23 -10.59 -12.66 -5.39
N ARG A 24 -10.59 -11.33 -5.55
CA ARG A 24 -11.74 -10.63 -6.15
C ARG A 24 -11.89 -11.00 -7.63
N ALA A 25 -12.93 -11.75 -7.93
CA ALA A 25 -13.27 -12.22 -9.26
C ALA A 25 -14.77 -12.49 -9.36
N SER A 26 -15.33 -12.62 -10.58
CA SER A 26 -16.73 -12.95 -10.83
C SER A 26 -17.11 -14.36 -10.33
N ASP A 27 -16.19 -15.29 -10.49
CA ASP A 27 -16.33 -16.71 -10.20
C ASP A 27 -14.95 -17.35 -9.94
N ASN A 28 -14.95 -18.64 -9.55
CA ASN A 28 -13.72 -19.36 -9.23
C ASN A 28 -12.81 -19.60 -10.45
N ASN A 29 -13.35 -19.71 -11.65
CA ASN A 29 -12.54 -19.85 -12.87
C ASN A 29 -11.77 -18.57 -13.14
N SER A 30 -12.44 -17.43 -13.05
CA SER A 30 -11.82 -16.11 -13.18
C SER A 30 -10.78 -15.88 -12.06
N ALA A 31 -11.04 -16.34 -10.83
CA ALA A 31 -10.06 -16.26 -9.73
C ALA A 31 -8.82 -17.11 -10.03
N ARG A 32 -8.98 -18.31 -10.59
CA ARG A 32 -7.88 -19.19 -11.00
C ARG A 32 -7.07 -18.56 -12.14
N GLN A 33 -7.72 -18.02 -13.17
CA GLN A 33 -7.06 -17.34 -14.28
C GLN A 33 -6.25 -16.13 -13.79
N ARG A 34 -6.82 -15.32 -12.90
CA ARG A 34 -6.12 -14.19 -12.30
C ARG A 34 -4.91 -14.64 -11.51
N PHE A 35 -5.05 -15.67 -10.68
CA PHE A 35 -3.93 -16.23 -9.93
C PHE A 35 -2.81 -16.71 -10.86
N THR A 36 -3.15 -17.46 -11.89
CA THR A 36 -2.15 -17.93 -12.87
C THR A 36 -1.44 -16.78 -13.55
N ASN A 37 -2.20 -15.83 -14.14
CA ASN A 37 -1.64 -14.76 -14.96
C ASN A 37 -0.92 -13.69 -14.14
N GLU A 38 -1.49 -13.26 -13.01
CA GLU A 38 -0.96 -12.14 -12.21
C GLU A 38 0.07 -12.59 -11.16
N VAL A 39 0.05 -13.87 -10.74
CA VAL A 39 0.88 -14.40 -9.66
C VAL A 39 1.90 -15.40 -10.20
N VAL A 40 1.44 -16.57 -10.66
CA VAL A 40 2.34 -17.66 -11.06
C VAL A 40 3.24 -17.25 -12.24
N MET A 41 2.70 -16.55 -13.23
CA MET A 41 3.46 -16.07 -14.40
C MET A 41 4.34 -14.85 -14.11
N SER A 42 4.26 -14.26 -12.91
CA SER A 42 5.09 -13.13 -12.54
C SER A 42 6.58 -13.54 -12.37
N GLY A 43 7.48 -12.57 -12.52
CA GLY A 43 8.92 -12.78 -12.31
C GLY A 43 9.28 -13.21 -10.89
N LEU A 44 8.40 -13.03 -9.90
CA LEU A 44 8.63 -13.47 -8.53
C LEU A 44 8.70 -14.99 -8.40
N PHE A 45 8.02 -15.73 -9.26
CA PHE A 45 8.05 -17.20 -9.27
C PHE A 45 9.23 -17.78 -10.07
N ASN A 46 10.09 -16.92 -10.66
CA ASN A 46 11.28 -17.41 -11.38
C ASN A 46 12.22 -18.18 -10.46
N VAL A 47 12.36 -17.78 -9.20
CA VAL A 47 13.22 -18.48 -8.23
C VAL A 47 12.81 -19.95 -8.08
N ILE A 48 11.50 -20.25 -7.97
CA ILE A 48 11.03 -21.65 -7.90
C ILE A 48 11.20 -22.33 -9.26
N ARG A 49 10.89 -21.64 -10.37
CA ARG A 49 11.05 -22.20 -11.72
C ARG A 49 12.50 -22.59 -12.04
N GLU A 50 13.45 -21.73 -11.71
CA GLU A 50 14.87 -21.95 -11.98
C GLU A 50 15.45 -23.04 -11.08
N ARG A 51 15.01 -23.14 -9.82
CA ARG A 51 15.54 -24.14 -8.88
C ARG A 51 14.91 -25.52 -9.04
N MET A 52 13.62 -25.59 -9.33
CA MET A 52 12.83 -26.83 -9.25
C MET A 52 12.19 -27.23 -10.60
N GLY A 53 12.23 -26.33 -11.60
CA GLY A 53 11.63 -26.58 -12.92
C GLY A 53 10.17 -26.17 -13.03
N THR A 54 9.73 -25.88 -14.25
CA THR A 54 8.36 -25.39 -14.54
C THR A 54 7.29 -26.46 -14.26
N ILE A 55 7.59 -27.74 -14.55
CA ILE A 55 6.65 -28.86 -14.33
C ILE A 55 6.39 -29.02 -12.83
N TYR A 56 7.43 -28.99 -12.02
CA TYR A 56 7.31 -29.05 -10.57
C TYR A 56 6.48 -27.91 -9.99
N LEU A 57 6.74 -26.66 -10.44
CA LEU A 57 5.96 -25.50 -10.01
C LEU A 57 4.48 -25.65 -10.37
N SER A 58 4.15 -26.12 -11.57
CA SER A 58 2.76 -26.32 -11.99
C SER A 58 2.07 -27.36 -11.11
N SER A 59 2.70 -28.49 -10.86
CA SER A 59 2.18 -29.53 -9.96
C SER A 59 2.01 -29.04 -8.52
N LEU A 60 3.01 -28.31 -8.00
CA LEU A 60 2.97 -27.73 -6.64
C LEU A 60 1.80 -26.76 -6.47
N VAL A 61 1.60 -25.89 -7.46
CA VAL A 61 0.51 -24.90 -7.46
C VAL A 61 -0.85 -25.62 -7.54
N GLU A 62 -1.00 -26.60 -8.41
CA GLU A 62 -2.26 -27.35 -8.57
C GLU A 62 -2.63 -28.13 -7.32
N ASP A 63 -1.65 -28.78 -6.69
CA ASP A 63 -1.84 -29.53 -5.46
C ASP A 63 -2.11 -28.63 -4.23
N LYS A 64 -1.30 -27.56 -4.05
CA LYS A 64 -1.29 -26.79 -2.81
C LYS A 64 -2.19 -25.55 -2.82
N VAL A 65 -2.50 -24.96 -3.98
CA VAL A 65 -3.17 -23.66 -4.03
C VAL A 65 -4.59 -23.77 -4.57
N LEU A 66 -5.55 -23.24 -3.82
CA LEU A 66 -6.95 -23.12 -4.25
C LEU A 66 -7.38 -21.65 -4.29
N PRO A 67 -7.36 -21.01 -5.47
CA PRO A 67 -7.93 -19.68 -5.65
C PRO A 67 -9.46 -19.74 -5.55
N ILE A 68 -10.03 -18.85 -4.73
CA ILE A 68 -11.45 -18.75 -4.44
C ILE A 68 -11.93 -17.36 -4.76
N SER A 69 -13.02 -17.25 -5.52
CA SER A 69 -13.68 -15.98 -5.76
C SER A 69 -14.34 -15.47 -4.48
N GLY A 70 -14.01 -14.23 -4.09
CA GLY A 70 -14.62 -13.59 -2.94
C GLY A 70 -14.20 -12.14 -2.76
N ASP A 71 -14.76 -11.49 -1.74
CA ASP A 71 -14.50 -10.10 -1.39
C ASP A 71 -14.73 -9.92 0.11
N ILE A 72 -13.69 -9.54 0.85
CA ILE A 72 -13.78 -9.37 2.31
C ILE A 72 -14.81 -8.32 2.73
N SER A 73 -15.11 -7.32 1.90
CA SER A 73 -16.14 -6.31 2.17
C SER A 73 -17.57 -6.86 2.17
N LYS A 74 -17.77 -8.09 1.70
CA LYS A 74 -19.08 -8.74 1.60
C LYS A 74 -19.33 -9.71 2.74
N LYS A 75 -20.61 -9.93 3.06
CA LYS A 75 -21.02 -10.98 4.01
C LYS A 75 -20.43 -12.34 3.60
N ASN A 76 -19.95 -13.11 4.56
CA ASN A 76 -19.27 -14.41 4.33
C ASN A 76 -18.07 -14.27 3.37
N MET A 77 -17.38 -13.12 3.37
CA MET A 77 -16.28 -12.78 2.45
C MET A 77 -16.64 -12.96 0.95
N GLY A 78 -17.91 -12.85 0.60
CA GLY A 78 -18.39 -13.04 -0.78
C GLY A 78 -18.29 -14.46 -1.32
N ILE A 79 -17.93 -15.45 -0.50
CA ILE A 79 -17.85 -16.87 -0.90
C ILE A 79 -19.27 -17.40 -1.07
N LYS A 80 -19.69 -17.64 -2.30
CA LYS A 80 -21.06 -18.06 -2.65
C LYS A 80 -21.32 -19.53 -2.32
N ASN A 81 -20.34 -20.42 -2.54
CA ASN A 81 -20.47 -21.85 -2.30
C ASN A 81 -20.45 -22.15 -0.78
N SER A 82 -21.60 -22.53 -0.24
CA SER A 82 -21.77 -22.85 1.19
C SER A 82 -21.02 -24.12 1.59
N GLN A 83 -20.98 -25.14 0.75
CA GLN A 83 -20.28 -26.40 1.03
C GLN A 83 -18.76 -26.18 1.13
N LEU A 84 -18.20 -25.38 0.20
CA LEU A 84 -16.79 -24.98 0.27
C LEU A 84 -16.50 -24.20 1.55
N ARG A 85 -17.38 -23.28 1.92
CA ARG A 85 -17.22 -22.49 3.16
C ARG A 85 -17.26 -23.37 4.41
N GLU A 86 -18.18 -24.32 4.47
CA GLU A 86 -18.25 -25.30 5.55
C GLU A 86 -17.00 -26.22 5.62
N HIS A 87 -16.46 -26.58 4.45
CA HIS A 87 -15.19 -27.30 4.37
C HIS A 87 -14.04 -26.47 4.94
N MET A 88 -13.93 -25.19 4.52
CA MET A 88 -12.93 -24.26 5.03
C MET A 88 -13.03 -24.08 6.55
N PHE A 89 -14.23 -24.01 7.13
CA PHE A 89 -14.42 -23.92 8.59
C PHE A 89 -13.86 -25.13 9.35
N LYS A 90 -13.80 -26.30 8.70
CA LYS A 90 -13.28 -27.54 9.33
C LYS A 90 -11.78 -27.73 9.17
N GLU A 91 -11.17 -27.09 8.13
CA GLU A 91 -9.80 -27.38 7.73
C GLU A 91 -8.80 -26.24 8.05
N ILE A 92 -9.24 -24.98 8.03
CA ILE A 92 -8.33 -23.84 8.21
C ILE A 92 -7.83 -23.74 9.65
N ASP A 93 -6.52 -23.69 9.80
CA ASP A 93 -5.80 -23.52 11.06
C ASP A 93 -5.13 -22.15 11.20
N ILE A 94 -4.73 -21.51 10.08
CA ILE A 94 -4.11 -20.19 10.07
C ILE A 94 -4.81 -19.29 9.05
N ILE A 95 -5.10 -18.06 9.44
CA ILE A 95 -5.65 -17.04 8.55
C ILE A 95 -4.70 -15.85 8.52
N ILE A 96 -4.26 -15.47 7.32
CA ILE A 96 -3.46 -14.25 7.11
C ILE A 96 -4.30 -13.25 6.33
N ASN A 97 -4.74 -12.18 6.99
CA ASN A 97 -5.46 -11.10 6.36
C ASN A 97 -4.51 -9.97 5.95
N SER A 98 -4.14 -9.96 4.68
CA SER A 98 -3.37 -8.87 4.05
C SER A 98 -4.19 -8.06 3.06
N ALA A 99 -5.52 -8.25 3.07
CA ALA A 99 -6.41 -7.58 2.14
C ALA A 99 -6.79 -6.18 2.65
N ALA A 100 -6.43 -5.16 1.88
CA ALA A 100 -6.77 -3.77 2.15
C ALA A 100 -6.85 -2.99 0.83
N THR A 101 -7.52 -1.83 0.84
CA THR A 101 -7.25 -0.81 -0.16
C THR A 101 -6.14 0.09 0.35
N THR A 102 -5.11 0.23 -0.47
CA THR A 102 -3.97 1.14 -0.26
C THR A 102 -4.06 2.37 -1.17
N ASN A 103 -5.19 2.54 -1.86
CA ASN A 103 -5.48 3.74 -2.62
C ASN A 103 -5.88 4.86 -1.64
N PHE A 104 -5.02 5.80 -1.40
CA PHE A 104 -5.23 6.88 -0.42
C PHE A 104 -6.09 8.03 -0.95
N ASP A 105 -6.32 8.11 -2.23
CA ASP A 105 -7.39 8.93 -2.82
C ASP A 105 -8.66 8.07 -3.06
N GLU A 106 -8.88 7.06 -2.19
CA GLU A 106 -10.09 6.22 -2.27
C GLU A 106 -11.29 6.94 -1.69
N ARG A 107 -12.46 6.57 -2.14
CA ARG A 107 -13.72 6.99 -1.54
C ARG A 107 -13.81 6.44 -0.12
N TYR A 108 -14.27 7.28 0.82
CA TYR A 108 -14.33 6.90 2.23
C TYR A 108 -15.22 5.69 2.50
N ASP A 109 -16.36 5.59 1.82
CA ASP A 109 -17.26 4.45 1.92
C ASP A 109 -16.61 3.14 1.43
N ILE A 110 -15.78 3.19 0.37
CA ILE A 110 -15.04 2.04 -0.13
C ILE A 110 -13.92 1.66 0.83
N ALA A 111 -13.14 2.63 1.30
CA ALA A 111 -12.07 2.41 2.26
C ALA A 111 -12.61 1.82 3.57
N MET A 112 -13.70 2.37 4.12
CA MET A 112 -14.39 1.85 5.31
C MET A 112 -14.87 0.42 5.10
N ASN A 113 -15.49 0.13 3.95
CA ASN A 113 -16.01 -1.21 3.66
C ASN A 113 -14.90 -2.26 3.51
N ILE A 114 -13.75 -1.91 2.93
CA ILE A 114 -12.65 -2.86 2.73
C ILE A 114 -11.81 -2.96 4.01
N ASN A 115 -11.29 -1.84 4.54
CA ASN A 115 -10.29 -1.87 5.60
C ASN A 115 -10.90 -2.11 7.00
N VAL A 116 -12.15 -1.69 7.24
CA VAL A 116 -12.80 -1.84 8.55
C VAL A 116 -13.81 -2.99 8.54
N VAL A 117 -14.84 -2.91 7.69
CA VAL A 117 -15.88 -3.96 7.62
C VAL A 117 -15.28 -5.28 7.12
N GLY A 118 -14.35 -5.20 6.16
CA GLY A 118 -13.62 -6.36 5.65
C GLY A 118 -12.84 -7.07 6.74
N ALA A 119 -12.06 -6.36 7.55
CA ALA A 119 -11.33 -6.93 8.68
C ALA A 119 -12.30 -7.58 9.70
N LYS A 120 -13.43 -6.92 10.01
CA LYS A 120 -14.49 -7.49 10.87
C LYS A 120 -15.10 -8.78 10.29
N ASN A 121 -15.28 -8.85 8.97
CA ASN A 121 -15.78 -10.06 8.31
C ASN A 121 -14.77 -11.20 8.37
N VAL A 122 -13.47 -10.91 8.20
CA VAL A 122 -12.41 -11.93 8.35
C VAL A 122 -12.35 -12.45 9.78
N LEU A 123 -12.44 -11.57 10.79
CA LEU A 123 -12.50 -11.98 12.20
C LEU A 123 -13.73 -12.89 12.47
N LYS A 124 -14.90 -12.53 11.92
CA LYS A 124 -16.10 -13.37 12.03
C LYS A 124 -15.92 -14.74 11.39
N PHE A 125 -15.28 -14.78 10.23
CA PHE A 125 -14.94 -16.01 9.55
C PHE A 125 -13.98 -16.86 10.39
N ALA A 126 -12.92 -16.26 10.95
CA ALA A 126 -12.00 -16.94 11.84
C ALA A 126 -12.71 -17.58 13.04
N LYS A 127 -13.62 -16.83 13.67
CA LYS A 127 -14.45 -17.36 14.78
C LYS A 127 -15.36 -18.53 14.40
N SER A 128 -15.65 -18.71 13.11
CA SER A 128 -16.42 -19.86 12.60
C SER A 128 -15.54 -21.07 12.29
N CYS A 129 -14.22 -20.89 12.17
CA CYS A 129 -13.27 -21.99 11.91
C CYS A 129 -13.02 -22.81 13.18
N LYS A 130 -13.15 -24.14 13.06
CA LYS A 130 -13.05 -25.06 14.21
C LYS A 130 -11.63 -25.35 14.67
N LYS A 131 -10.66 -25.24 13.75
CA LYS A 131 -9.25 -25.56 14.00
C LYS A 131 -8.35 -24.32 14.00
N VAL A 132 -8.92 -23.11 13.88
CA VAL A 132 -8.12 -21.90 13.80
C VAL A 132 -7.28 -21.73 15.07
N LYS A 133 -5.98 -21.64 14.87
CA LYS A 133 -4.98 -21.36 15.91
C LYS A 133 -4.59 -19.91 15.92
N MET A 134 -4.57 -19.28 14.73
CA MET A 134 -4.09 -17.91 14.57
C MET A 134 -4.85 -17.15 13.50
N LEU A 135 -5.14 -15.88 13.79
CA LEU A 135 -5.50 -14.85 12.80
C LEU A 135 -4.42 -13.75 12.81
N LEU A 136 -3.60 -13.71 11.77
CA LEU A 136 -2.64 -12.64 11.55
C LEU A 136 -3.27 -11.57 10.67
N HIS A 137 -3.30 -10.32 11.15
CA HIS A 137 -3.81 -9.17 10.41
C HIS A 137 -2.69 -8.19 10.08
N VAL A 138 -2.46 -7.96 8.79
CA VAL A 138 -1.47 -7.00 8.31
C VAL A 138 -2.12 -5.62 8.22
N SER A 139 -1.59 -4.68 9.00
CA SER A 139 -2.00 -3.28 9.03
C SER A 139 -0.82 -2.39 8.65
N THR A 140 -0.91 -1.12 8.97
CA THR A 140 0.19 -0.16 8.83
C THR A 140 0.51 0.48 10.17
N ALA A 141 1.78 0.68 10.48
CA ALA A 141 2.20 1.41 11.67
C ALA A 141 1.73 2.89 11.65
N TYR A 142 1.54 3.44 10.46
CA TYR A 142 1.05 4.82 10.28
C TYR A 142 -0.41 5.06 10.68
N VAL A 143 -1.11 4.08 11.25
CA VAL A 143 -2.41 4.32 11.94
C VAL A 143 -2.29 5.29 13.12
N CYS A 144 -1.08 5.54 13.61
CA CYS A 144 -0.77 6.53 14.63
C CYS A 144 -0.95 8.00 14.18
N GLY A 145 -1.15 8.27 12.88
CA GLY A 145 -1.31 9.63 12.35
C GLY A 145 -0.06 10.49 12.53
N LYS A 146 -0.24 11.76 12.95
CA LYS A 146 0.85 12.74 13.17
C LYS A 146 1.53 12.61 14.55
N SER A 147 1.60 11.42 15.10
CA SER A 147 2.26 11.19 16.39
C SER A 147 3.78 11.44 16.30
N THR A 148 4.39 11.81 17.44
CA THR A 148 5.83 12.07 17.58
C THR A 148 6.41 11.22 18.69
N GLY A 149 7.75 11.13 18.75
CA GLY A 149 8.44 10.32 19.76
C GLY A 149 8.46 8.83 19.40
N ILE A 150 8.63 7.98 20.40
CA ILE A 150 8.67 6.52 20.23
C ILE A 150 7.26 5.97 20.34
N LEU A 151 6.83 5.26 19.33
CA LEU A 151 5.51 4.64 19.20
C LEU A 151 5.64 3.15 19.46
N SER A 152 5.06 2.70 20.58
CA SER A 152 5.19 1.33 21.06
C SER A 152 4.28 0.35 20.32
N GLU A 153 4.71 -0.94 20.29
CA GLU A 153 3.93 -2.08 19.83
C GLU A 153 2.79 -2.41 20.80
N LYS A 154 1.84 -1.47 20.95
CA LYS A 154 0.69 -1.58 21.87
C LYS A 154 -0.63 -1.50 21.13
N LEU A 155 -1.63 -2.22 21.64
CA LEU A 155 -2.99 -2.14 21.16
C LEU A 155 -3.57 -0.73 21.37
N PHE A 156 -4.28 -0.25 20.35
CA PHE A 156 -5.20 0.86 20.54
C PHE A 156 -6.46 0.36 21.27
N VAL A 157 -6.93 1.14 22.22
CA VAL A 157 -8.18 0.84 22.91
C VAL A 157 -9.34 1.13 21.96
N MET A 158 -10.30 0.20 21.90
CA MET A 158 -11.46 0.36 21.02
C MET A 158 -12.22 1.63 21.34
N GLY A 159 -12.41 2.47 20.32
CA GLY A 159 -13.06 3.77 20.44
C GLY A 159 -12.14 4.94 20.75
N GLU A 160 -10.88 4.73 21.13
CA GLU A 160 -9.94 5.84 21.26
C GLU A 160 -9.65 6.46 19.89
N THR A 161 -9.59 7.79 19.89
CA THR A 161 -9.03 8.54 18.76
C THR A 161 -7.58 8.90 19.03
N LEU A 162 -6.82 9.13 17.95
CA LEU A 162 -5.41 9.52 18.04
C LEU A 162 -5.17 10.77 18.93
N ASN A 163 -6.15 11.67 18.98
CA ASN A 163 -6.09 12.90 19.77
C ASN A 163 -6.60 12.72 21.20
N LYS A 164 -7.08 11.53 21.58
CA LYS A 164 -7.66 11.21 22.90
C LYS A 164 -8.83 12.11 23.35
N ASN A 165 -9.28 13.00 22.50
CA ASN A 165 -10.30 14.03 22.82
C ASN A 165 -11.71 13.65 22.35
N SER A 166 -11.85 12.53 21.67
CA SER A 166 -13.14 12.07 21.13
C SER A 166 -13.19 10.54 21.11
N TYR A 167 -14.39 10.01 21.01
CA TYR A 167 -14.63 8.57 20.91
C TYR A 167 -15.03 8.22 19.47
N LEU A 168 -14.35 7.24 18.89
CA LEU A 168 -14.65 6.74 17.56
C LEU A 168 -15.59 5.54 17.63
N ASP A 169 -16.76 5.69 17.03
CA ASP A 169 -17.77 4.64 16.92
C ASP A 169 -17.97 4.26 15.46
N MET A 170 -17.77 2.99 15.14
CA MET A 170 -17.91 2.49 13.77
C MET A 170 -19.32 2.66 13.18
N ASP A 171 -20.36 2.53 14.00
CA ASP A 171 -21.73 2.63 13.51
C ASP A 171 -22.11 4.10 13.29
N LYS A 172 -21.56 5.03 14.09
CA LYS A 172 -21.65 6.47 13.81
C LYS A 172 -20.96 6.84 12.51
N GLU A 173 -19.74 6.35 12.26
CA GLU A 173 -19.02 6.59 11.00
C GLU A 173 -19.79 6.06 9.78
N ARG A 174 -20.39 4.87 9.90
CA ARG A 174 -21.27 4.34 8.85
C ARG A 174 -22.53 5.19 8.65
N SER A 175 -23.08 5.75 9.71
CA SER A 175 -24.22 6.66 9.65
C SER A 175 -23.86 7.96 8.93
N VAL A 176 -22.68 8.53 9.18
CA VAL A 176 -22.16 9.71 8.46
C VAL A 176 -22.10 9.43 6.94
N ILE A 177 -21.56 8.27 6.54
CA ILE A 177 -21.54 7.85 5.15
C ILE A 177 -22.96 7.75 4.57
N ALA A 178 -23.88 7.11 5.30
CA ALA A 178 -25.27 6.92 4.85
C ALA A 178 -26.01 8.24 4.70
N ILE A 179 -25.83 9.17 5.65
CA ILE A 179 -26.40 10.52 5.59
C ILE A 179 -25.87 11.26 4.36
N LYS A 180 -24.56 11.23 4.14
CA LYS A 180 -23.93 11.88 2.97
C LYS A 180 -24.44 11.32 1.65
N PHE A 181 -24.64 10.01 1.54
CA PHE A 181 -25.28 9.40 0.37
C PHE A 181 -26.72 9.89 0.17
N LYS A 182 -27.50 10.01 1.26
CA LYS A 182 -28.89 10.50 1.19
C LYS A 182 -28.94 11.94 0.70
N GLU A 183 -28.08 12.81 1.23
CA GLU A 183 -27.95 14.21 0.79
C GLU A 183 -27.63 14.31 -0.70
N LEU A 184 -26.59 13.59 -1.16
CA LEU A 184 -26.15 13.62 -2.54
C LEU A 184 -27.22 13.07 -3.51
N ARG A 185 -27.96 12.05 -3.11
CA ARG A 185 -29.10 11.53 -3.88
C ARG A 185 -30.24 12.54 -3.98
N ALA A 186 -30.57 13.22 -2.88
CA ALA A 186 -31.60 14.25 -2.87
C ALA A 186 -31.25 15.43 -3.79
N GLN A 187 -29.95 15.70 -3.97
CA GLN A 187 -29.42 16.72 -4.88
C GLN A 187 -29.25 16.22 -6.33
N ASN A 188 -29.68 15.00 -6.64
CA ASN A 188 -29.44 14.35 -7.95
C ASN A 188 -27.97 14.39 -8.39
N ALA A 189 -27.05 14.26 -7.43
CA ALA A 189 -25.62 14.32 -7.71
C ALA A 189 -25.18 13.24 -8.71
N THR A 190 -24.37 13.62 -9.67
CA THR A 190 -23.78 12.72 -10.64
C THR A 190 -22.80 11.75 -9.96
N ALA A 191 -22.50 10.62 -10.62
CA ALA A 191 -21.51 9.67 -10.14
C ALA A 191 -20.12 10.30 -9.88
N LYS A 192 -19.79 11.37 -10.62
CA LYS A 192 -18.56 12.12 -10.46
C LYS A 192 -18.59 13.00 -9.19
N GLU A 193 -19.67 13.72 -8.95
CA GLU A 193 -19.86 14.55 -7.74
C GLU A 193 -19.91 13.68 -6.49
N LEU A 194 -20.61 12.55 -6.53
CA LEU A 194 -20.60 11.56 -5.48
C LEU A 194 -19.18 11.05 -5.17
N THR A 195 -18.40 10.75 -6.21
CA THR A 195 -17.01 10.32 -6.03
C THR A 195 -16.15 11.39 -5.39
N ILE A 196 -16.30 12.65 -5.79
CA ILE A 196 -15.55 13.79 -5.21
C ILE A 196 -15.94 13.97 -3.74
N ALA A 197 -17.24 14.03 -3.43
CA ALA A 197 -17.73 14.23 -2.06
C ALA A 197 -17.27 13.10 -1.12
N MET A 198 -17.31 11.85 -1.57
CA MET A 198 -16.84 10.72 -0.77
C MET A 198 -15.32 10.69 -0.58
N LYS A 199 -14.56 11.19 -1.56
CA LYS A 199 -13.11 11.39 -1.42
C LYS A 199 -12.77 12.53 -0.46
N GLU A 200 -13.52 13.61 -0.48
CA GLU A 200 -13.37 14.74 0.45
C GLU A 200 -13.69 14.33 1.89
N LEU A 201 -14.69 13.47 2.07
CA LEU A 201 -15.04 12.91 3.37
C LEU A 201 -13.90 12.05 3.96
N GLY A 202 -13.12 11.36 3.10
CA GLY A 202 -12.06 10.42 3.48
C GLY A 202 -10.63 10.94 3.33
N LEU A 203 -10.42 12.25 3.30
CA LEU A 203 -9.13 12.89 3.02
C LEU A 203 -7.95 12.29 3.79
N GLN A 204 -7.21 11.39 3.16
CA GLN A 204 -5.79 11.10 3.40
C GLN A 204 -5.20 9.96 2.53
N ARG A 205 -3.88 10.13 2.08
CA ARG A 205 -2.76 9.14 1.98
C ARG A 205 -2.37 8.54 0.61
N THR A 206 -1.08 8.52 0.11
CA THR A 206 0.00 7.51 -0.26
C THR A 206 1.21 7.96 -1.07
N VAL A 207 2.37 7.18 -1.00
CA VAL A 207 3.76 7.61 -1.34
C VAL A 207 4.29 7.19 -2.74
N ASP A 208 3.88 6.08 -3.34
CA ASP A 208 4.55 5.49 -4.54
C ASP A 208 4.49 6.33 -5.82
N SER A 209 3.48 7.18 -5.97
CA SER A 209 3.39 8.06 -7.14
C SER A 209 4.43 9.18 -7.19
N PHE A 210 5.15 9.42 -6.11
CA PHE A 210 6.16 10.46 -5.97
C PHE A 210 7.44 10.13 -6.75
N LEU A 211 7.97 8.91 -6.59
CA LEU A 211 9.15 8.40 -7.29
C LEU A 211 8.98 8.47 -8.81
N LEU A 212 7.85 8.00 -9.30
CA LEU A 212 7.54 7.99 -10.73
C LEU A 212 7.43 9.39 -11.34
N ALA A 213 6.85 10.33 -10.60
CA ALA A 213 6.68 11.70 -11.06
C ALA A 213 8.02 12.43 -11.20
N TYR A 214 8.98 12.17 -10.32
CA TYR A 214 10.32 12.75 -10.39
C TYR A 214 11.12 12.22 -11.58
N GLY A 215 11.20 10.91 -11.78
CA GLY A 215 11.94 10.31 -12.90
C GLY A 215 11.43 10.79 -14.27
N LYS A 216 10.13 11.01 -14.42
CA LYS A 216 9.51 11.59 -15.63
C LYS A 216 9.70 13.11 -15.75
N GLY A 217 10.48 13.74 -14.87
CA GLY A 217 10.74 15.18 -14.88
C GLY A 217 9.50 16.06 -14.57
N ALA A 218 8.42 15.44 -14.09
CA ALA A 218 7.18 16.15 -13.77
C ALA A 218 7.20 16.82 -12.39
N LEU A 219 8.09 16.37 -11.49
CA LEU A 219 8.23 16.87 -10.13
C LEU A 219 9.64 17.40 -9.90
N LYS A 220 9.77 18.69 -9.62
CA LYS A 220 11.05 19.38 -9.37
C LYS A 220 11.19 19.89 -7.93
N PHE A 221 10.14 19.78 -7.14
CA PHE A 221 10.05 20.23 -5.76
C PHE A 221 8.98 19.40 -5.03
N TYR A 222 9.08 19.34 -3.71
CA TYR A 222 8.12 18.63 -2.88
C TYR A 222 7.80 19.44 -1.62
N TYR A 223 6.64 19.16 -1.04
CA TYR A 223 6.26 19.66 0.27
C TYR A 223 6.64 18.61 1.30
N GLY A 224 7.49 18.96 2.25
CA GLY A 224 7.98 18.05 3.26
C GLY A 224 9.21 18.59 3.98
N ASP A 225 9.49 18.02 5.14
CA ASP A 225 10.71 18.31 5.88
C ASP A 225 11.83 17.36 5.43
N PRO A 226 12.99 17.89 5.00
CA PRO A 226 14.13 17.06 4.58
C PRO A 226 14.69 16.16 5.69
N TYR A 227 14.50 16.54 6.95
CA TYR A 227 15.01 15.82 8.12
C TYR A 227 13.99 14.83 8.72
N SER A 228 12.73 14.87 8.29
CA SER A 228 11.74 13.90 8.75
C SER A 228 12.10 12.50 8.28
N LYS A 229 11.69 11.51 9.06
CA LYS A 229 11.99 10.11 8.81
C LYS A 229 10.99 9.52 7.83
N LEU A 230 11.51 8.79 6.85
CA LEU A 230 10.73 7.98 5.95
C LEU A 230 10.89 6.52 6.37
N ASP A 231 9.87 5.97 7.02
CA ASP A 231 9.89 4.58 7.46
C ASP A 231 9.51 3.66 6.30
N LEU A 232 10.49 2.95 5.80
CA LEU A 232 10.35 2.02 4.68
C LEU A 232 10.95 0.67 5.04
N ILE A 233 10.26 -0.38 4.64
CA ILE A 233 10.75 -1.77 4.75
C ILE A 233 10.55 -2.47 3.40
N PRO A 234 11.55 -3.21 2.89
CA PRO A 234 11.39 -4.09 1.75
C PRO A 234 10.27 -5.11 1.95
N GLY A 235 9.46 -5.33 0.90
CA GLY A 235 8.26 -6.16 1.01
C GLY A 235 8.52 -7.64 1.34
N ASP A 236 9.68 -8.15 0.99
CA ASP A 236 10.15 -9.50 1.35
C ASP A 236 10.47 -9.61 2.85
N MET A 237 11.03 -8.56 3.46
CA MET A 237 11.25 -8.50 4.90
C MET A 237 9.94 -8.49 5.68
N VAL A 238 8.92 -7.77 5.20
CA VAL A 238 7.58 -7.81 5.79
C VAL A 238 7.00 -9.23 5.72
N VAL A 239 7.16 -9.92 4.60
CA VAL A 239 6.73 -11.31 4.44
C VAL A 239 7.50 -12.25 5.38
N ASN A 240 8.81 -12.04 5.54
CA ASN A 240 9.62 -12.80 6.49
C ASN A 240 9.14 -12.62 7.93
N ALA A 241 8.83 -11.39 8.35
CA ALA A 241 8.27 -11.12 9.67
C ALA A 241 6.89 -11.79 9.88
N ILE A 242 6.04 -11.78 8.85
CA ILE A 242 4.75 -12.50 8.88
C ILE A 242 4.96 -14.00 9.11
N LEU A 243 5.87 -14.62 8.37
CA LEU A 243 6.15 -16.06 8.51
C LEU A 243 6.82 -16.37 9.84
N ALA A 244 7.72 -15.53 10.31
CA ALA A 244 8.32 -15.67 11.63
C ALA A 244 7.26 -15.62 12.74
N ALA A 245 6.30 -14.69 12.66
CA ALA A 245 5.19 -14.62 13.61
C ALA A 245 4.31 -15.89 13.55
N VAL A 246 4.03 -16.40 12.35
CA VAL A 246 3.30 -17.66 12.20
C VAL A 246 4.03 -18.81 12.87
N ILE A 247 5.32 -18.99 12.60
CA ILE A 247 6.13 -20.09 13.16
C ILE A 247 6.23 -19.98 14.70
N THR A 248 6.39 -18.77 15.21
CA THR A 248 6.52 -18.55 16.67
C THR A 248 5.25 -18.90 17.40
N HIS A 249 4.08 -18.53 16.86
CA HIS A 249 2.80 -18.64 17.57
C HIS A 249 1.93 -19.83 17.14
N GLU A 250 2.39 -20.67 16.20
CA GLU A 250 1.57 -21.79 15.69
C GLU A 250 1.13 -22.79 16.78
N ASN A 251 1.89 -22.90 17.87
CA ASN A 251 1.63 -23.81 18.98
C ASN A 251 1.25 -23.07 20.27
N GLU A 252 1.15 -21.77 20.26
CA GLU A 252 0.74 -20.97 21.42
C GLU A 252 -0.79 -20.86 21.45
N HIS A 253 -1.41 -21.23 22.56
CA HIS A 253 -2.83 -21.03 22.80
C HIS A 253 -3.02 -19.77 23.66
N SER A 254 -2.72 -18.60 23.11
CA SER A 254 -2.94 -17.33 23.78
C SER A 254 -4.10 -16.58 23.13
N GLU A 255 -5.00 -16.01 23.94
CA GLU A 255 -6.03 -15.07 23.47
C GLU A 255 -5.49 -13.63 23.34
N GLU A 256 -4.22 -13.41 23.69
CA GLU A 256 -3.59 -12.10 23.63
C GLU A 256 -3.30 -11.68 22.18
N VAL A 257 -3.56 -10.40 21.91
CA VAL A 257 -3.18 -9.79 20.64
C VAL A 257 -1.78 -9.23 20.77
N VAL A 258 -0.85 -9.77 19.99
CA VAL A 258 0.53 -9.26 19.92
C VAL A 258 0.68 -8.38 18.70
N ILE A 259 1.33 -7.22 18.85
CA ILE A 259 1.63 -6.30 17.77
C ILE A 259 3.13 -6.36 17.46
N TYR A 260 3.44 -6.44 16.19
CA TYR A 260 4.79 -6.39 15.64
C TYR A 260 4.91 -5.21 14.68
N HIS A 261 5.87 -4.32 14.91
CA HIS A 261 6.23 -3.28 13.97
C HIS A 261 7.34 -3.77 13.04
N SER A 262 7.05 -3.89 11.76
CA SER A 262 8.07 -4.04 10.73
C SER A 262 8.49 -2.64 10.27
N SER A 263 9.56 -2.10 10.85
CA SER A 263 9.96 -0.70 10.77
C SER A 263 11.46 -0.54 10.56
N SER A 264 11.88 0.61 10.08
CA SER A 264 13.29 1.02 10.01
C SER A 264 13.57 2.31 10.78
N SER A 265 12.54 3.02 11.20
CA SER A 265 12.63 4.40 11.69
C SER A 265 13.43 4.57 12.97
N LEU A 266 13.59 3.51 13.79
CA LEU A 266 14.41 3.54 15.01
C LEU A 266 15.81 3.00 14.76
N ASN A 267 15.92 1.82 14.15
CA ASN A 267 17.17 1.05 14.06
C ASN A 267 18.01 1.37 12.81
N ASN A 268 17.38 1.83 11.72
CA ASN A 268 18.03 2.21 10.47
C ASN A 268 17.26 3.34 9.77
N PRO A 269 17.21 4.54 10.34
CA PRO A 269 16.38 5.63 9.85
C PRO A 269 16.84 6.14 8.48
N LEU A 270 15.88 6.30 7.56
CA LEU A 270 16.04 6.97 6.29
C LEU A 270 15.45 8.38 6.38
N LYS A 271 16.18 9.42 5.94
CA LYS A 271 15.65 10.79 5.86
C LYS A 271 15.04 11.06 4.47
N ASN A 272 14.08 11.95 4.42
CA ASN A 272 13.53 12.42 3.14
C ASN A 272 14.61 13.01 2.21
N SER A 273 15.60 13.72 2.78
CA SER A 273 16.75 14.25 2.02
C SER A 273 17.53 13.17 1.31
N ASP A 274 17.82 12.06 2.01
CA ASP A 274 18.63 10.97 1.48
C ASP A 274 17.88 10.25 0.36
N PHE A 275 16.59 9.98 0.56
CA PHE A 275 15.72 9.43 -0.48
C PHE A 275 15.70 10.28 -1.75
N VAL A 276 15.57 11.61 -1.61
CA VAL A 276 15.60 12.55 -2.74
C VAL A 276 16.95 12.54 -3.46
N LEU A 277 18.06 12.42 -2.72
CA LEU A 277 19.40 12.31 -3.29
C LEU A 277 19.59 10.99 -4.07
N TYR A 278 19.12 9.87 -3.54
CA TYR A 278 19.17 8.57 -4.26
C TYR A 278 18.37 8.62 -5.57
N LEU A 279 17.18 9.23 -5.56
CA LEU A 279 16.42 9.46 -6.79
C LEU A 279 17.19 10.31 -7.81
N PHE A 280 17.82 11.40 -7.34
CA PHE A 280 18.62 12.27 -8.20
C PHE A 280 19.83 11.53 -8.79
N HIS A 281 20.58 10.80 -7.96
CA HIS A 281 21.75 10.03 -8.40
C HIS A 281 21.36 8.97 -9.44
N TYR A 282 20.27 8.24 -9.19
CA TYR A 282 19.82 7.21 -10.12
C TYR A 282 19.40 7.80 -11.47
N PHE A 283 18.49 8.79 -11.50
CA PHE A 283 18.00 9.36 -12.76
C PHE A 283 18.98 10.29 -13.46
N SER A 284 20.05 10.73 -12.80
CA SER A 284 21.18 11.40 -13.45
C SER A 284 22.05 10.41 -14.24
N LYS A 285 22.26 9.20 -13.68
CA LYS A 285 23.00 8.12 -14.35
C LYS A 285 22.16 7.37 -15.39
N ASN A 286 20.86 7.20 -15.10
CA ASN A 286 19.90 6.45 -15.90
C ASN A 286 18.69 7.34 -16.27
N PRO A 287 18.87 8.31 -17.19
CA PRO A 287 17.82 9.26 -17.51
C PRO A 287 16.64 8.55 -18.19
N TRP A 288 15.44 8.97 -17.81
CA TRP A 288 14.20 8.44 -18.38
C TRP A 288 14.04 8.81 -19.86
N THR A 289 13.70 7.83 -20.69
CA THR A 289 13.30 8.07 -22.09
C THR A 289 11.80 7.91 -22.24
N ASN A 290 11.13 8.95 -22.77
CA ASN A 290 9.68 8.91 -22.99
C ASN A 290 9.31 8.05 -24.21
N LYS A 291 8.01 7.86 -24.45
CA LYS A 291 7.50 7.05 -25.58
C LYS A 291 7.90 7.60 -26.97
N ASP A 292 8.25 8.86 -27.05
CA ASP A 292 8.68 9.53 -28.28
C ASP A 292 10.21 9.47 -28.46
N GLY A 293 10.92 8.66 -27.66
CA GLY A 293 12.38 8.53 -27.70
C GLY A 293 13.15 9.70 -27.07
N LYS A 294 12.48 10.69 -26.49
CA LYS A 294 13.14 11.84 -25.89
C LYS A 294 13.64 11.54 -24.48
N THR A 295 14.93 11.71 -24.27
CA THR A 295 15.58 11.57 -22.95
C THR A 295 15.29 12.75 -22.04
N ILE A 296 14.83 12.48 -20.82
CA ILE A 296 14.54 13.48 -19.79
C ILE A 296 15.70 13.50 -18.80
N LYS A 297 16.52 14.58 -18.85
CA LYS A 297 17.64 14.77 -17.91
C LYS A 297 17.18 15.51 -16.67
N VAL A 298 17.41 14.91 -15.50
CA VAL A 298 17.20 15.55 -14.20
C VAL A 298 18.45 16.38 -13.87
N LYS A 299 18.26 17.70 -13.61
CA LYS A 299 19.38 18.64 -13.47
C LYS A 299 19.78 18.91 -12.02
N ALA A 300 18.90 18.67 -11.06
CA ALA A 300 19.13 18.93 -9.64
C ALA A 300 18.19 18.05 -8.78
N PRO A 301 18.52 17.78 -7.51
CA PRO A 301 17.60 17.18 -6.56
C PRO A 301 16.32 18.00 -6.41
N MET A 302 15.24 17.38 -5.97
CA MET A 302 13.99 18.08 -5.70
C MET A 302 14.15 19.07 -4.55
N ARG A 303 13.64 20.30 -4.74
CA ARG A 303 13.66 21.33 -3.72
C ARG A 303 12.56 21.10 -2.68
N PRO A 304 12.87 21.04 -1.36
CA PRO A 304 11.88 20.96 -0.31
C PRO A 304 11.18 22.30 -0.06
N PHE A 305 9.91 22.24 0.34
CA PHE A 305 9.14 23.33 0.91
C PHE A 305 8.60 22.89 2.26
N SER A 306 8.99 23.59 3.33
CA SER A 306 8.59 23.26 4.70
C SER A 306 7.22 23.81 5.10
N SER A 307 6.60 24.71 4.31
CA SER A 307 5.26 25.21 4.58
C SER A 307 4.36 25.13 3.35
N MET A 308 3.09 24.79 3.57
CA MET A 308 2.06 24.73 2.52
C MET A 308 1.87 26.12 1.87
N ALA A 309 2.03 27.21 2.62
CA ALA A 309 1.94 28.57 2.11
C ALA A 309 3.03 28.84 1.07
N SER A 310 4.30 28.51 1.37
CA SER A 310 5.42 28.68 0.44
C SER A 310 5.29 27.77 -0.78
N TYR A 311 4.83 26.54 -0.60
CA TYR A 311 4.55 25.58 -1.67
C TYR A 311 3.46 26.11 -2.63
N ARG A 312 2.31 26.53 -2.08
CA ARG A 312 1.21 27.14 -2.86
C ARG A 312 1.63 28.43 -3.55
N LYS A 313 2.42 29.29 -2.87
CA LYS A 313 2.99 30.50 -3.46
C LYS A 313 3.87 30.14 -4.67
N HIS A 314 4.74 29.14 -4.54
CA HIS A 314 5.57 28.68 -5.65
C HIS A 314 4.74 28.19 -6.84
N ILE A 315 3.70 27.38 -6.59
CA ILE A 315 2.77 26.95 -7.65
C ILE A 315 2.05 28.14 -8.28
N SER A 316 1.57 29.09 -7.48
CA SER A 316 0.83 30.23 -7.99
C SER A 316 1.70 31.15 -8.86
N THR A 317 2.96 31.34 -8.49
CA THR A 317 3.85 32.21 -9.24
C THR A 317 4.39 31.58 -10.52
N HIS A 318 4.63 30.27 -10.54
CA HIS A 318 5.29 29.61 -11.68
C HIS A 318 4.33 28.89 -12.63
N TYR A 319 3.22 28.39 -12.13
CA TYR A 319 2.31 27.54 -12.91
C TYR A 319 0.96 28.18 -13.24
N LEU A 320 0.41 29.07 -12.38
CA LEU A 320 -0.84 29.75 -12.69
C LEU A 320 -0.74 30.73 -13.86
N PRO A 321 0.39 31.51 -14.07
CA PRO A 321 0.53 32.31 -15.27
C PRO A 321 0.50 31.48 -16.55
N LEU A 322 1.18 30.32 -16.56
CA LEU A 322 1.14 29.38 -17.68
C LEU A 322 -0.28 28.86 -17.95
N LEU A 323 -1.04 28.59 -16.87
CA LEU A 323 -2.42 28.17 -16.98
C LEU A 323 -3.34 29.29 -17.52
N LYS A 324 -3.09 30.56 -17.14
CA LYS A 324 -3.79 31.74 -17.68
C LYS A 324 -3.52 31.89 -19.18
N VAL A 325 -2.24 31.80 -19.60
CA VAL A 325 -1.87 31.82 -21.02
C VAL A 325 -2.54 30.68 -21.78
N ALA A 326 -2.50 29.45 -21.26
CA ALA A 326 -3.17 28.30 -21.88
C ALA A 326 -4.71 28.50 -21.97
N LYS A 327 -5.32 29.18 -21.00
CA LYS A 327 -6.74 29.56 -21.03
C LYS A 327 -7.05 30.60 -22.09
N MET A 328 -6.19 31.63 -22.25
CA MET A 328 -6.32 32.63 -23.30
C MET A 328 -6.18 31.99 -24.69
N LEU A 329 -5.18 31.15 -24.89
CA LEU A 329 -5.00 30.39 -26.14
C LEU A 329 -6.20 29.51 -26.45
N LYS A 330 -6.80 28.89 -25.44
CA LYS A 330 -8.06 28.14 -25.58
C LYS A 330 -9.19 29.05 -26.11
N PHE A 331 -9.34 30.25 -25.56
CA PHE A 331 -10.36 31.22 -25.97
C PHE A 331 -10.17 31.66 -27.43
N VAL A 332 -8.93 32.00 -27.82
CA VAL A 332 -8.58 32.36 -29.20
C VAL A 332 -8.89 31.21 -30.17
N ASN A 333 -8.65 29.95 -29.77
CA ASN A 333 -8.98 28.77 -30.57
C ASN A 333 -10.49 28.54 -30.77
N GLN A 334 -11.32 28.91 -29.79
CA GLN A 334 -12.77 28.82 -29.94
C GLN A 334 -13.30 29.78 -31.03
N VAL A 335 -12.60 30.93 -31.24
CA VAL A 335 -12.92 31.90 -32.29
C VAL A 335 -12.39 31.44 -33.66
N SER A 336 -11.27 30.65 -33.69
CA SER A 336 -10.57 30.27 -34.95
C SER A 336 -10.80 28.82 -35.41
N CYS A 337 -11.80 28.13 -34.87
CA CYS A 337 -12.17 26.75 -35.24
C CYS A 337 -11.10 25.66 -35.08
N HIS A 338 -9.99 25.90 -34.38
CA HIS A 338 -8.94 24.92 -34.14
C HIS A 338 -8.91 24.50 -32.66
N ARG A 339 -9.30 23.25 -32.33
CA ARG A 339 -9.40 22.73 -30.93
C ARG A 339 -8.07 22.25 -30.30
N CYS A 340 -6.91 22.63 -30.83
CA CYS A 340 -5.61 22.10 -30.42
C CYS A 340 -5.21 22.39 -28.96
N PHE A 341 -5.57 23.54 -28.40
CA PHE A 341 -5.14 23.95 -27.06
C PHE A 341 -6.10 23.58 -25.92
N ASP A 342 -7.32 23.10 -26.24
CA ASP A 342 -8.28 22.63 -25.23
C ASP A 342 -7.73 21.46 -24.41
N LYS A 343 -7.11 20.50 -25.08
CA LYS A 343 -6.48 19.35 -24.43
C LYS A 343 -5.33 19.76 -23.52
N THR A 344 -4.49 20.72 -23.96
CA THR A 344 -3.34 21.21 -23.21
C THR A 344 -3.75 21.93 -21.92
N TYR A 345 -4.74 22.82 -21.98
CA TYR A 345 -5.27 23.50 -20.80
C TYR A 345 -5.84 22.52 -19.78
N ILE A 346 -6.69 21.57 -20.22
CA ILE A 346 -7.30 20.58 -19.35
C ILE A 346 -6.25 19.68 -18.71
N LEU A 347 -5.23 19.27 -19.46
CA LEU A 347 -4.14 18.44 -18.95
C LEU A 347 -3.28 19.18 -17.93
N MET A 348 -2.94 20.43 -18.18
CA MET A 348 -2.18 21.27 -17.23
C MET A 348 -2.97 21.51 -15.95
N LYS A 349 -4.25 21.87 -16.06
CA LYS A 349 -5.14 22.05 -14.91
C LYS A 349 -5.23 20.77 -14.07
N LYS A 350 -5.44 19.61 -14.71
CA LYS A 350 -5.47 18.32 -14.03
C LYS A 350 -4.15 17.98 -13.33
N LYS A 351 -3.00 18.25 -13.97
CA LYS A 351 -1.67 18.00 -13.39
C LYS A 351 -1.42 18.85 -12.14
N ILE A 352 -1.73 20.15 -12.20
CA ILE A 352 -1.57 21.08 -11.06
C ILE A 352 -2.48 20.65 -9.91
N TYR A 353 -3.76 20.36 -10.19
CA TYR A 353 -4.71 19.93 -9.18
C TYR A 353 -4.27 18.60 -8.53
N LYS A 354 -3.82 17.65 -9.34
CA LYS A 354 -3.28 16.37 -8.84
C LYS A 354 -2.02 16.58 -7.99
N ALA A 355 -1.13 17.49 -8.38
CA ALA A 355 0.09 17.77 -7.60
C ALA A 355 -0.26 18.35 -6.22
N ILE A 356 -1.14 19.36 -6.16
CA ILE A 356 -1.59 19.95 -4.88
C ILE A 356 -2.28 18.88 -4.04
N ARG A 357 -3.20 18.12 -4.62
CA ARG A 357 -3.93 17.07 -3.92
C ARG A 357 -3.01 15.99 -3.33
N LEU A 358 -2.05 15.51 -4.12
CA LEU A 358 -1.05 14.56 -3.63
C LEU A 358 -0.25 15.14 -2.47
N THR A 359 0.14 16.41 -2.55
CA THR A 359 0.89 17.09 -1.50
C THR A 359 0.12 17.13 -0.17
N GLU A 360 -1.18 17.42 -0.21
CA GLU A 360 -2.05 17.40 0.97
C GLU A 360 -2.18 15.98 1.55
N LEU A 361 -2.27 14.99 0.69
CA LEU A 361 -2.38 13.58 1.08
C LEU A 361 -1.09 13.07 1.75
N TYR A 362 0.08 13.57 1.34
CA TYR A 362 1.37 13.09 1.84
C TYR A 362 1.88 13.84 3.07
N GLU A 363 1.27 14.95 3.43
CA GLU A 363 1.69 15.77 4.57
C GLU A 363 1.97 14.96 5.85
N PRO A 364 1.12 14.01 6.29
CA PRO A 364 1.37 13.26 7.53
C PRO A 364 2.65 12.39 7.50
N TYR A 365 3.13 12.02 6.31
CA TYR A 365 4.31 11.17 6.15
C TYR A 365 5.59 11.98 5.96
N VAL A 366 5.53 13.00 5.14
CA VAL A 366 6.69 13.84 4.83
C VAL A 366 7.04 14.84 5.95
N PHE A 367 6.21 14.89 7.00
CA PHE A 367 6.44 15.59 8.27
C PHE A 367 6.35 14.62 9.47
N PHE A 368 6.60 13.35 9.26
CA PHE A 368 6.58 12.38 10.34
C PHE A 368 7.89 12.41 11.13
N PHE A 369 7.80 12.68 12.43
CA PHE A 369 8.93 12.75 13.34
C PHE A 369 8.91 11.64 14.42
N GLY A 370 7.97 10.71 14.31
CA GLY A 370 7.91 9.53 15.16
C GLY A 370 8.97 8.49 14.82
N SER A 371 9.09 7.51 15.69
CA SER A 371 9.84 6.27 15.43
C SER A 371 9.04 5.12 16.02
N PHE A 372 8.92 4.03 15.29
CA PHE A 372 8.25 2.84 15.77
C PHE A 372 9.26 1.98 16.55
N ASP A 373 8.94 1.60 17.79
CA ASP A 373 9.73 0.61 18.48
C ASP A 373 9.51 -0.79 17.90
N GLU A 374 10.45 -1.68 18.15
CA GLU A 374 10.45 -3.04 17.63
C GLU A 374 10.77 -4.06 18.75
N VAL A 375 10.29 -3.80 19.96
CA VAL A 375 10.62 -4.66 21.13
C VAL A 375 10.10 -6.08 20.94
N ASN A 376 8.86 -6.25 20.48
CA ASN A 376 8.29 -7.56 20.19
C ASN A 376 8.90 -8.14 18.91
N THR A 377 9.14 -7.30 17.91
CA THR A 377 9.79 -7.71 16.66
C THR A 377 11.23 -8.19 16.90
N GLU A 378 11.95 -7.59 17.85
CA GLU A 378 13.28 -8.07 18.28
C GLU A 378 13.19 -9.46 18.91
N LYS A 379 12.22 -9.69 19.81
CA LYS A 379 12.00 -11.02 20.41
C LYS A 379 11.70 -12.07 19.33
N LEU A 380 10.88 -11.70 18.35
CA LEU A 380 10.57 -12.57 17.21
C LEU A 380 11.83 -12.92 16.42
N ARG A 381 12.73 -11.95 16.19
CA ARG A 381 13.99 -12.15 15.48
C ARG A 381 14.96 -13.05 16.27
N LEU A 382 15.06 -12.86 17.58
CA LEU A 382 15.84 -13.74 18.45
C LEU A 382 15.30 -15.17 18.41
N ARG A 383 13.96 -15.35 18.38
CA ARG A 383 13.36 -16.66 18.26
C ARG A 383 13.70 -17.35 16.93
N MET A 384 13.72 -16.61 15.81
CA MET A 384 14.16 -17.17 14.52
C MET A 384 15.62 -17.61 14.53
N LYS A 385 16.49 -16.86 15.25
CA LYS A 385 17.89 -17.23 15.42
C LYS A 385 18.06 -18.51 16.25
N GLU A 386 17.30 -18.68 17.32
CA GLU A 386 17.33 -19.90 18.16
C GLU A 386 17.00 -21.18 17.34
N ILE A 387 16.13 -21.07 16.36
CA ILE A 387 15.71 -22.19 15.50
C ILE A 387 16.45 -22.24 14.15
N ASN A 388 17.53 -21.45 13.98
CA ASN A 388 18.33 -21.34 12.76
C ASN A 388 17.53 -20.99 11.49
N MET A 389 16.53 -20.10 11.64
CA MET A 389 15.69 -19.62 10.52
C MET A 389 15.95 -18.15 10.16
N ASP A 390 16.85 -17.46 10.85
CA ASP A 390 17.13 -16.04 10.71
C ASP A 390 17.74 -15.68 9.34
N GLU A 391 18.49 -16.55 8.70
CA GLU A 391 18.98 -16.33 7.33
C GLU A 391 17.84 -16.48 6.30
N VAL A 392 16.97 -17.46 6.47
CA VAL A 392 15.86 -17.74 5.56
C VAL A 392 14.74 -16.72 5.68
N LEU A 393 14.49 -16.27 6.91
CA LEU A 393 13.45 -15.30 7.28
C LEU A 393 14.08 -14.02 7.86
N ASN A 394 15.05 -13.45 7.16
CA ASN A 394 15.66 -12.20 7.61
C ASN A 394 14.69 -11.02 7.43
N PHE A 395 14.41 -10.32 8.54
CA PHE A 395 13.62 -9.07 8.59
C PHE A 395 14.28 -8.01 9.48
N ASP A 396 15.60 -8.09 9.66
CA ASP A 396 16.38 -7.09 10.39
C ASP A 396 16.65 -5.85 9.55
N SER A 397 15.95 -4.76 9.83
CA SER A 397 16.10 -3.50 9.09
C SER A 397 17.52 -2.93 9.13
N ARG A 398 18.35 -3.30 10.12
CA ARG A 398 19.74 -2.84 10.28
C ARG A 398 20.65 -3.31 9.15
N CYS A 399 20.33 -4.39 8.46
CA CYS A 399 21.11 -4.90 7.33
C CYS A 399 20.90 -4.11 6.02
N ILE A 400 19.89 -3.23 5.95
CA ILE A 400 19.55 -2.49 4.74
C ILE A 400 20.57 -1.37 4.51
N LYS A 401 21.32 -1.45 3.43
CA LYS A 401 22.14 -0.36 2.91
C LYS A 401 21.29 0.47 1.97
N TRP A 402 20.73 1.59 2.46
CA TRP A 402 19.71 2.36 1.73
C TRP A 402 20.14 2.79 0.34
N GLU A 403 21.38 3.30 0.18
CA GLU A 403 21.86 3.70 -1.13
C GLU A 403 21.88 2.52 -2.11
N ASP A 404 22.45 1.39 -1.70
CA ASP A 404 22.50 0.18 -2.51
C ASP A 404 21.10 -0.33 -2.85
N TYR A 405 20.22 -0.38 -1.86
CA TYR A 405 18.82 -0.81 -2.03
C TYR A 405 18.09 0.06 -3.07
N PHE A 406 18.20 1.39 -2.96
CA PHE A 406 17.53 2.28 -3.91
C PHE A 406 18.16 2.25 -5.30
N MET A 407 19.49 2.27 -5.38
CA MET A 407 20.18 2.33 -6.65
C MET A 407 20.11 1.04 -7.45
N ASN A 408 20.14 -0.12 -6.78
CA ASN A 408 20.30 -1.41 -7.45
C ASN A 408 19.05 -2.30 -7.39
N VAL A 409 18.10 -2.05 -6.47
CA VAL A 409 16.91 -2.89 -6.28
C VAL A 409 15.62 -2.11 -6.53
N HIS A 410 15.33 -1.11 -5.69
CA HIS A 410 14.00 -0.50 -5.66
C HIS A 410 13.69 0.36 -6.89
N ILE A 411 14.57 1.31 -7.23
CA ILE A 411 14.32 2.20 -8.37
C ILE A 411 14.40 1.43 -9.71
N PRO A 412 15.38 0.54 -9.95
CA PRO A 412 15.37 -0.32 -11.14
C PRO A 412 14.12 -1.18 -11.26
N GLY A 413 13.67 -1.79 -10.15
CA GLY A 413 12.43 -2.56 -10.11
C GLY A 413 11.20 -1.72 -10.45
N ALA A 414 11.08 -0.54 -9.85
CA ALA A 414 10.00 0.39 -10.15
C ALA A 414 10.00 0.85 -11.62
N VAL A 415 11.18 1.15 -12.18
CA VAL A 415 11.34 1.51 -13.59
C VAL A 415 10.93 0.36 -14.51
N LYS A 416 11.31 -0.87 -14.18
CA LYS A 416 11.00 -2.05 -14.99
C LYS A 416 9.51 -2.43 -14.98
N TYR A 417 8.84 -2.32 -13.83
CA TYR A 417 7.50 -2.91 -13.65
C TYR A 417 6.36 -1.89 -13.55
N LEU A 418 6.65 -0.62 -13.23
CA LEU A 418 5.63 0.42 -13.07
C LEU A 418 5.65 1.51 -14.16
N PHE A 419 6.71 1.58 -14.96
CA PHE A 419 6.83 2.48 -16.10
C PHE A 419 6.54 1.77 -17.39
#